data_e9bc83a8615bfb3a582139407b2cb035
#
_entry.id   e9bc83a8615bfb3a582139407b2cb035
#
_cell.length_a   1.000
_cell.length_b   1.000
_cell.length_c   1.000
_cell.angle_alpha   90.00
_cell.angle_beta   90.00
_cell.angle_gamma   90.00
#
_symmetry.space_group_name_H-M   'P 1'
#
loop_
_entity.id
_entity.type
_entity.pdbx_description
1 polymer ?
#
loop_
_entity_poly.entity_id
_entity_poly.type
_entity_poly.pdbx_seq_one_letter_code
_entity_poly.pdbx_strand_id
1 'polypeptide(L)'
;MLYGIGRRRMMERPHFDIVASGARMRAIRQERKISVKQVMEYMGFESTQAVYKWEAGKCFPQADNLIALAILYRVSPMELLIEEDLVSSSSHIWGNVA
;
A
#
# COMPACT_ATOMS: atom_id res chain seq x y z
N MET A 1 2.31 16.87 -10.39
CA MET A 1 1.79 16.65 -9.96
C MET A 1 0.49 16.92 -9.83
N LEU A 2 -0.16 16.86 -10.71
CA LEU A 2 -1.48 17.08 -10.71
C LEU A 2 -2.34 15.91 -10.63
N TYR A 3 -1.73 14.70 -10.61
CA TYR A 3 -2.54 13.53 -10.55
C TYR A 3 -3.29 13.56 -9.25
N GLY A 4 -4.49 13.18 -9.23
CA GLY A 4 -5.31 13.14 -8.07
C GLY A 4 -6.02 14.42 -7.72
N ILE A 5 -5.60 15.51 -8.29
CA ILE A 5 -6.18 16.77 -7.95
C ILE A 5 -7.63 16.87 -8.37
N GLY A 6 -7.97 16.25 -9.45
CA GLY A 6 -9.35 16.28 -9.90
C GLY A 6 -10.31 15.59 -8.98
N ARG A 7 -9.83 14.76 -8.08
CA ARG A 7 -10.69 14.01 -7.21
C ARG A 7 -10.84 14.58 -5.84
N ARG A 8 -10.07 15.57 -5.50
CA ARG A 8 -10.16 16.17 -4.18
C ARG A 8 -9.73 17.61 -4.23
N ARG A 9 -10.04 18.30 -3.20
CA ARG A 9 -9.69 19.69 -3.12
C ARG A 9 -8.21 19.84 -2.99
N MET A 10 -7.72 20.97 -3.44
CA MET A 10 -6.34 21.24 -3.41
C MET A 10 -5.73 21.16 -2.04
N MET A 11 -6.45 21.55 -1.03
CA MET A 11 -5.93 21.58 0.33
C MET A 11 -6.15 20.30 1.10
N GLU A 12 -6.76 19.34 0.50
CA GLU A 12 -7.01 18.06 1.17
C GLU A 12 -5.86 17.12 0.94
N ARG A 13 -5.41 16.46 1.99
CA ARG A 13 -4.35 15.48 1.84
C ARG A 13 -4.95 14.19 1.30
N PRO A 14 -4.18 13.40 0.57
CA PRO A 14 -4.67 12.09 0.15
C PRO A 14 -4.73 11.14 1.34
N HIS A 15 -5.65 10.22 1.27
CA HIS A 15 -5.76 9.14 2.24
C HIS A 15 -5.55 7.83 1.52
N PHE A 16 -4.90 6.89 2.18
CA PHE A 16 -4.58 5.62 1.54
C PHE A 16 -5.33 4.48 2.21
N ASP A 17 -5.77 3.55 1.38
CA ASP A 17 -6.52 2.39 1.83
C ASP A 17 -5.52 1.35 2.32
N ILE A 18 -5.48 1.13 3.62
CA ILE A 18 -4.46 0.27 4.22
C ILE A 18 -4.64 -1.20 3.81
N VAL A 19 -5.87 -1.65 3.70
CA VAL A 19 -6.12 -3.05 3.32
C VAL A 19 -5.76 -3.26 1.86
N ALA A 20 -6.20 -2.37 0.99
CA ALA A 20 -5.89 -2.49 -0.43
C ALA A 20 -4.39 -2.34 -0.68
N SER A 21 -3.73 -1.45 0.06
CA SER A 21 -2.29 -1.27 -0.07
C SER A 21 -1.54 -2.53 0.35
N GLY A 22 -1.97 -3.13 1.46
CA GLY A 22 -1.36 -4.38 1.92
C GLY A 22 -1.52 -5.49 0.90
N ALA A 23 -2.70 -5.60 0.31
CA ALA A 23 -2.95 -6.59 -0.73
C ALA A 23 -2.08 -6.33 -1.95
N ARG A 24 -1.87 -5.06 -2.29
CA ARG A 24 -1.00 -4.70 -3.39
C ARG A 24 0.45 -5.11 -3.11
N MET A 25 0.92 -4.85 -1.90
CA MET A 25 2.28 -5.23 -1.53
C MET A 25 2.47 -6.73 -1.66
N ARG A 26 1.47 -7.50 -1.22
CA ARG A 26 1.53 -8.94 -1.33
C ARG A 26 1.52 -9.38 -2.78
N ALA A 27 0.65 -8.80 -3.60
CA ALA A 27 0.54 -9.17 -5.01
C ALA A 27 1.86 -8.91 -5.74
N ILE A 28 2.48 -7.77 -5.50
CA ILE A 28 3.74 -7.44 -6.15
C ILE A 28 4.84 -8.38 -5.68
N ARG A 29 4.87 -8.66 -4.38
CA ARG A 29 5.85 -9.59 -3.83
C ARG A 29 5.74 -10.96 -4.52
N GLN A 30 4.50 -11.45 -4.62
CA GLN A 30 4.26 -12.76 -5.24
C GLN A 30 4.61 -12.74 -6.73
N GLU A 31 4.31 -11.66 -7.39
CA GLU A 31 4.63 -11.49 -8.79
C GLU A 31 6.13 -11.54 -9.02
N ARG A 32 6.90 -10.99 -8.09
CA ARG A 32 8.36 -11.00 -8.15
C ARG A 32 8.95 -12.30 -7.62
N LYS A 33 8.08 -13.21 -7.16
CA LYS A 33 8.49 -14.53 -6.65
C LYS A 33 9.44 -14.41 -5.47
N ILE A 34 9.14 -13.49 -4.58
CA ILE A 34 9.92 -13.27 -3.38
C ILE A 34 9.10 -13.77 -2.19
N SER A 35 9.71 -14.57 -1.33
CA SER A 35 9.01 -15.09 -0.16
C SER A 35 9.02 -14.07 0.97
N VAL A 36 8.09 -14.24 1.90
CA VAL A 36 8.06 -13.36 3.08
C VAL A 36 9.38 -13.48 3.85
N LYS A 37 9.94 -14.68 3.90
CA LYS A 37 11.20 -14.87 4.59
C LYS A 37 12.33 -14.09 3.92
N GLN A 38 12.33 -14.05 2.60
CA GLN A 38 13.34 -13.28 1.86
C GLN A 38 13.20 -11.79 2.15
N VAL A 39 11.96 -11.30 2.26
CA VAL A 39 11.73 -9.91 2.62
C VAL A 39 12.26 -9.65 4.02
N MET A 40 11.95 -10.54 4.95
CA MET A 40 12.42 -10.43 6.32
C MET A 40 13.93 -10.31 6.36
N GLU A 41 14.61 -11.19 5.62
CA GLU A 41 16.07 -11.21 5.60
C GLU A 41 16.64 -9.93 4.98
N TYR A 42 16.04 -9.49 3.90
CA TYR A 42 16.47 -8.27 3.24
C TYR A 42 16.31 -7.06 4.18
N MET A 43 15.24 -7.03 4.94
CA MET A 43 15.00 -5.93 5.85
C MET A 43 15.83 -5.99 7.12
N GLY A 44 16.41 -7.14 7.40
CA GLY A 44 17.18 -7.32 8.63
C GLY A 44 16.30 -7.55 9.85
N PHE A 45 15.09 -8.02 9.65
CA PHE A 45 14.15 -8.28 10.75
C PHE A 45 14.41 -9.67 11.33
N GLU A 46 14.03 -9.83 12.58
CA GLU A 46 14.21 -11.11 13.25
C GLU A 46 13.01 -12.03 13.07
N SER A 47 11.90 -11.53 12.59
CA SER A 47 10.74 -12.35 12.35
C SER A 47 9.96 -11.82 11.16
N THR A 48 9.00 -12.61 10.70
CA THR A 48 8.18 -12.24 9.54
C THR A 48 6.95 -11.43 9.93
N GLN A 49 6.79 -11.15 11.21
CA GLN A 49 5.57 -10.53 11.70
C GLN A 49 5.26 -9.19 11.06
N ALA A 50 6.26 -8.34 10.91
CA ALA A 50 6.03 -7.03 10.34
C ALA A 50 5.53 -7.13 8.90
N VAL A 51 6.14 -8.01 8.12
CA VAL A 51 5.75 -8.18 6.72
C VAL A 51 4.31 -8.66 6.62
N TYR A 52 3.94 -9.62 7.46
CA TYR A 52 2.58 -10.11 7.46
C TYR A 52 1.58 -9.04 7.88
N LYS A 53 1.94 -8.21 8.85
CA LYS A 53 1.06 -7.12 9.28
C LYS A 53 0.84 -6.12 8.17
N TRP A 54 1.89 -5.80 7.41
CA TRP A 54 1.76 -4.88 6.29
C TRP A 54 0.81 -5.47 5.25
N GLU A 55 1.02 -6.73 4.91
CA GLU A 55 0.22 -7.35 3.84
C GLU A 55 -1.22 -7.60 4.28
N ALA A 56 -1.44 -7.78 5.56
CA ALA A 56 -2.77 -7.95 6.08
C ALA A 56 -3.52 -6.63 6.27
N GLY A 57 -2.87 -5.52 6.03
CA GLY A 57 -3.51 -4.22 6.18
C GLY A 57 -3.70 -3.80 7.62
N LYS A 58 -2.83 -4.29 8.52
CA LYS A 58 -2.92 -3.91 9.92
C LYS A 58 -2.13 -2.68 10.24
N CYS A 59 -1.08 -2.43 9.51
CA CYS A 59 -0.32 -1.20 9.63
C CYS A 59 0.44 -0.97 8.34
N PHE A 60 0.81 0.29 8.10
CA PHE A 60 1.66 0.63 6.98
C PHE A 60 3.11 0.44 7.37
N PRO A 61 3.98 0.10 6.44
CA PRO A 61 5.42 0.18 6.71
C PRO A 61 5.80 1.64 6.98
N GLN A 62 6.76 1.84 7.85
CA GLN A 62 7.30 3.18 8.04
C GLN A 62 8.01 3.59 6.75
N ALA A 63 8.25 4.88 6.62
CA ALA A 63 8.75 5.43 5.36
C ALA A 63 10.00 4.74 4.85
N ASP A 64 10.96 4.49 5.73
CA ASP A 64 12.21 3.85 5.32
C ASP A 64 11.96 2.42 4.85
N ASN A 65 11.08 1.71 5.52
CA ASN A 65 10.76 0.34 5.15
C ASN A 65 9.98 0.30 3.84
N LEU A 66 9.09 1.28 3.63
CA LEU A 66 8.33 1.35 2.41
C LEU A 66 9.26 1.55 1.21
N ILE A 67 10.23 2.44 1.35
CA ILE A 67 11.19 2.71 0.30
C ILE A 67 12.06 1.47 0.04
N ALA A 68 12.47 0.80 1.12
CA ALA A 68 13.27 -0.41 0.97
C ALA A 68 12.50 -1.50 0.23
N LEU A 69 11.21 -1.65 0.54
CA LEU A 69 10.37 -2.61 -0.17
C LEU A 69 10.29 -2.26 -1.65
N ALA A 70 10.10 -0.99 -1.95
CA ALA A 70 9.98 -0.55 -3.33
C ALA A 70 11.25 -0.88 -4.11
N ILE A 71 12.39 -0.68 -3.48
CA ILE A 71 13.67 -1.01 -4.10
C ILE A 71 13.78 -2.51 -4.35
N LEU A 72 13.41 -3.30 -3.35
CA LEU A 72 13.48 -4.74 -3.47
C LEU A 72 12.55 -5.25 -4.58
N TYR A 73 11.34 -4.70 -4.65
CA TYR A 73 10.34 -5.13 -5.62
C TYR A 73 10.49 -4.45 -6.97
N ARG A 74 11.39 -3.48 -7.06
CA ARG A 74 11.66 -2.75 -8.30
C ARG A 74 10.45 -1.98 -8.80
N VAL A 75 9.80 -1.30 -7.89
CA VAL A 75 8.67 -0.43 -8.20
C VAL A 75 8.89 0.90 -7.49
N SER A 76 8.11 1.88 -7.86
CA SER A 76 8.11 3.14 -7.15
C SER A 76 7.37 2.95 -5.82
N PRO A 77 7.75 3.63 -4.76
CA PRO A 77 7.02 3.52 -3.49
C PRO A 77 5.54 3.83 -3.64
N MET A 78 5.19 4.73 -4.54
CA MET A 78 3.79 5.07 -4.76
C MET A 78 3.00 3.89 -5.33
N GLU A 79 3.65 2.97 -5.98
CA GLU A 79 2.97 1.82 -6.54
C GLU A 79 2.57 0.81 -5.48
N LEU A 80 3.13 0.94 -4.29
CA LEU A 80 2.80 0.05 -3.19
C LEU A 80 1.58 0.51 -2.41
N LEU A 81 1.13 1.73 -2.66
CA LEU A 81 0.04 2.31 -1.90
C LEU A 81 -1.16 2.54 -2.81
N ILE A 82 -2.33 2.27 -2.29
CA ILE A 82 -3.57 2.49 -3.02
C ILE A 82 -4.29 3.63 -2.33
N GLU A 83 -4.53 4.67 -3.08
CA GLU A 83 -5.21 5.83 -2.53
C GLU A 83 -6.70 5.55 -2.44
N GLU A 84 -7.35 6.00 -1.39
CA GLU A 84 -8.78 5.88 -1.29
C GLU A 84 -9.42 6.69 -2.40
N ASP A 85 -10.36 6.08 -3.08
CA ASP A 85 -11.04 6.74 -4.15
C ASP A 85 -12.25 7.45 -3.55
N LEU A 86 -12.21 8.76 -3.54
CA LEU A 86 -13.29 9.54 -2.99
C LEU A 86 -14.62 9.27 -3.70
N VAL A 87 -14.55 9.03 -4.98
CA VAL A 87 -15.72 8.70 -5.74
C VAL A 87 -16.26 7.36 -5.31
N SER A 88 -15.37 6.43 -5.17
CA SER A 88 -15.69 5.09 -4.75
C SER A 88 -16.25 5.09 -3.34
N SER A 89 -15.67 5.87 -2.48
CA SER A 89 -16.12 6.00 -1.13
C SER A 89 -17.53 6.55 -1.10
N SER A 90 -17.75 7.54 -1.87
CA SER A 90 -19.06 8.11 -1.97
C SER A 90 -20.05 7.10 -2.46
N SER A 91 -19.66 6.39 -3.44
CA SER A 91 -20.45 5.36 -4.02
C SER A 91 -20.78 4.32 -3.05
N HIS A 92 -19.90 3.98 -2.22
CA HIS A 92 -20.11 3.02 -1.25
C HIS A 92 -21.14 3.40 -0.29
N ILE A 93 -21.09 4.60 0.15
CA ILE A 93 -22.03 5.10 1.01
C ILE A 93 -23.33 5.18 0.35
N TRP A 94 -23.31 5.54 -0.90
CA TRP A 94 -24.51 5.65 -1.62
C TRP A 94 -24.80 4.45 -2.28
N GLY A 95 -23.80 3.75 -2.55
CA GLY A 95 -23.95 2.61 -3.30
C GLY A 95 -24.63 1.60 -2.60
N ASN A 96 -24.53 1.69 -1.44
CA ASN A 96 -25.33 0.85 -0.79
C ASN A 96 -26.62 1.29 -1.06
N VAL A 97 -26.69 2.43 -1.55
CA VAL A 97 -27.81 3.01 -1.89
C VAL A 97 -27.91 2.96 -3.29
N ALA A 98 -26.97 2.90 -3.93
CA ALA A 98 -27.10 2.89 -5.34
C ALA A 98 -26.63 1.64 -5.89
#